data_f0e772f44acacce4e4df925031831bd7
#
_entry.id   f0e772f44acacce4e4df925031831bd7
#
_cell.length_a   1.000
_cell.length_b   1.000
_cell.length_c   1.000
_cell.angle_alpha   90.00
_cell.angle_beta   90.00
_cell.angle_gamma   90.00
#
_symmetry.space_group_name_H-M   'P 1'
#
loop_
_entity.id
_entity.type
_entity.pdbx_description
1 polymer ?
#
loop_
_entity_poly.entity_id
_entity_poly.type
_entity_poly.pdbx_seq_one_letter_code
_entity_poly.pdbx_strand_id
1 'polypeptide(L)'
;MSNPAPPSNKTTDRKDPLPVFCFKVTVNITGASGGEGFFKSVGGLRYETEVIPIREGGVNDTTFQIPGAMKWSNIVLKQGFTGSSALLNWRQDWMKGNMNRANGTIEQLNTALTVVATWQFFDGWPMKWEISEFDASKSELAIESLEIAHHGILFGAPSK
;
A
#
# COMPACT_ATOMS: atom_id res chain seq x y z
N MET A 1 61.84 -2.37 10.72
CA MET A 1 60.80 -1.37 11.03
C MET A 1 59.48 -1.89 10.48
N SER A 2 58.62 -2.40 11.32
CA SER A 2 57.32 -2.89 10.92
C SER A 2 56.36 -1.71 10.78
N ASN A 3 55.74 -1.59 9.59
CA ASN A 3 54.74 -0.59 9.29
C ASN A 3 53.48 -0.86 10.15
N PRO A 4 52.89 0.12 10.85
CA PRO A 4 51.65 -0.10 11.59
C PRO A 4 50.52 -0.35 10.59
N ALA A 5 49.72 -1.37 10.89
CA ALA A 5 48.52 -1.70 10.11
C ALA A 5 47.56 -0.50 10.05
N PRO A 6 46.93 -0.25 8.93
CA PRO A 6 45.92 0.82 8.83
C PRO A 6 44.75 0.57 9.79
N PRO A 7 44.16 1.63 10.39
CA PRO A 7 43.06 1.46 11.31
C PRO A 7 41.90 0.79 10.60
N SER A 8 41.38 -0.29 11.18
CA SER A 8 40.17 -0.95 10.72
C SER A 8 39.02 0.04 10.82
N ASN A 9 38.54 0.48 9.67
CA ASN A 9 37.35 1.29 9.57
C ASN A 9 36.17 0.44 10.06
N LYS A 10 35.79 0.58 11.34
CA LYS A 10 34.54 0.04 11.84
C LYS A 10 33.44 0.78 11.12
N THR A 11 32.91 0.16 10.09
CA THR A 11 31.65 0.57 9.46
C THR A 11 30.60 0.50 10.54
N THR A 12 30.29 1.63 11.14
CA THR A 12 29.08 1.76 11.94
C THR A 12 27.93 1.39 11.01
N ASP A 13 27.17 0.35 11.38
CA ASP A 13 25.91 -0.02 10.72
C ASP A 13 24.94 1.17 10.82
N ARG A 14 25.16 2.16 10.00
CA ARG A 14 24.13 3.17 9.70
C ARG A 14 23.09 2.43 8.88
N LYS A 15 21.96 2.10 9.50
CA LYS A 15 20.74 1.78 8.78
C LYS A 15 20.20 3.07 8.17
N ASP A 16 20.87 3.55 7.14
CA ASP A 16 20.28 4.58 6.30
C ASP A 16 18.99 4.01 5.71
N PRO A 17 17.88 4.76 5.74
CA PRO A 17 16.63 4.29 5.17
C PRO A 17 16.90 3.91 3.71
N LEU A 18 16.61 2.67 3.36
CA LEU A 18 16.78 2.17 2.00
C LEU A 18 15.92 3.02 1.06
N PRO A 19 16.49 3.56 -0.03
CA PRO A 19 15.70 4.32 -0.98
C PRO A 19 14.60 3.43 -1.55
N VAL A 20 13.37 3.88 -1.44
CA VAL A 20 12.21 3.20 -2.01
C VAL A 20 12.17 3.52 -3.49
N PHE A 21 12.12 2.49 -4.32
CA PHE A 21 12.03 2.65 -5.77
C PHE A 21 10.59 2.66 -6.26
N CYS A 22 9.84 1.62 -5.91
CA CYS A 22 8.43 1.48 -6.29
C CYS A 22 7.72 0.47 -5.39
N PHE A 23 6.41 0.38 -5.60
CA PHE A 23 5.54 -0.60 -4.97
C PHE A 23 5.00 -1.55 -6.04
N LYS A 24 5.16 -2.84 -5.83
CA LYS A 24 4.52 -3.87 -6.64
C LYS A 24 3.20 -4.25 -5.97
N VAL A 25 2.12 -4.16 -6.70
CA VAL A 25 0.79 -4.56 -6.22
C VAL A 25 0.34 -5.76 -7.02
N THR A 26 0.07 -6.85 -6.33
CA THR A 26 -0.45 -8.08 -6.93
C THR A 26 -1.86 -8.30 -6.43
N VAL A 27 -2.80 -8.49 -7.35
CA VAL A 27 -4.21 -8.76 -7.04
C VAL A 27 -4.56 -10.15 -7.49
N ASN A 28 -5.03 -10.98 -6.56
CA ASN A 28 -5.46 -12.36 -6.82
C ASN A 28 -6.98 -12.38 -7.01
N ILE A 29 -7.42 -12.42 -8.25
CA ILE A 29 -8.83 -12.46 -8.62
C ILE A 29 -9.26 -13.92 -8.74
N THR A 30 -10.31 -14.32 -8.01
CA THR A 30 -10.84 -15.67 -8.10
C THR A 30 -11.39 -15.93 -9.51
N GLY A 31 -10.83 -16.94 -10.19
CA GLY A 31 -11.26 -17.33 -11.54
C GLY A 31 -10.63 -16.56 -12.69
N ALA A 32 -9.67 -15.68 -12.42
CA ALA A 32 -8.90 -14.99 -13.46
C ALA A 32 -7.40 -15.03 -13.14
N SER A 33 -6.57 -14.84 -14.16
CA SER A 33 -5.13 -14.66 -13.95
C SER A 33 -4.91 -13.42 -13.08
N GLY A 34 -4.21 -13.56 -11.98
CA GLY A 34 -3.89 -12.47 -11.08
C GLY A 34 -3.22 -11.30 -11.80
N GLY A 35 -3.55 -10.09 -11.40
CA GLY A 35 -2.98 -8.87 -11.96
C GLY A 35 -1.85 -8.33 -11.11
N GLU A 36 -0.78 -7.89 -11.74
CA GLU A 36 0.24 -7.13 -11.07
C GLU A 36 0.45 -5.76 -11.72
N GLY A 37 0.79 -4.78 -10.90
CA GLY A 37 1.10 -3.42 -11.35
C GLY A 37 2.17 -2.81 -10.47
N PHE A 38 2.90 -1.86 -11.02
CA PHE A 38 3.91 -1.11 -10.30
C PHE A 38 3.44 0.32 -10.11
N PHE A 39 3.61 0.84 -8.90
CA PHE A 39 3.18 2.18 -8.53
C PHE A 39 4.29 2.92 -7.81
N LYS A 40 4.39 4.23 -8.00
CA LYS A 40 5.35 5.07 -7.28
C LYS A 40 4.90 5.44 -5.88
N SER A 41 3.59 5.49 -5.65
CA SER A 41 3.04 5.90 -4.37
C SER A 41 1.88 5.01 -3.95
N VAL A 42 1.89 4.63 -2.68
CA VAL A 42 0.81 3.91 -2.01
C VAL A 42 0.43 4.67 -0.74
N GLY A 43 -0.83 5.00 -0.60
CA GLY A 43 -1.40 5.65 0.57
C GLY A 43 -2.55 4.85 1.17
N GLY A 44 -3.05 5.30 2.33
CA GLY A 44 -4.23 4.70 2.96
C GLY A 44 -3.98 3.39 3.71
N LEU A 45 -2.73 2.99 3.93
CA LEU A 45 -2.39 1.80 4.73
C LEU A 45 -2.55 2.10 6.24
N ARG A 46 -3.77 2.41 6.66
CA ARG A 46 -4.09 2.80 8.03
C ARG A 46 -5.50 2.38 8.41
N TYR A 47 -5.71 2.27 9.71
CA TYR A 47 -7.04 2.11 10.31
C TYR A 47 -7.28 3.18 11.38
N GLU A 48 -8.53 3.41 11.69
CA GLU A 48 -8.97 4.27 12.76
C GLU A 48 -9.99 3.51 13.60
N THR A 49 -9.82 3.56 14.91
CA THR A 49 -10.79 2.99 15.85
C THR A 49 -11.58 4.14 16.47
N GLU A 50 -12.89 4.08 16.38
CA GLU A 50 -13.76 5.04 17.02
C GLU A 50 -13.60 4.98 18.54
N VAL A 51 -13.55 6.15 19.18
CA VAL A 51 -13.48 6.26 20.62
C VAL A 51 -14.85 6.66 21.15
N ILE A 52 -15.42 5.83 22.01
CA ILE A 52 -16.72 6.09 22.62
C ILE A 52 -16.48 6.58 24.04
N PRO A 53 -16.76 7.87 24.35
CA PRO A 53 -16.63 8.39 25.71
C PRO A 53 -17.80 7.93 26.56
N ILE A 54 -17.51 7.37 27.75
CA ILE A 54 -18.50 7.03 28.77
C ILE A 54 -18.31 7.96 29.95
N ARG A 55 -19.39 8.63 30.36
CA ARG A 55 -19.43 9.41 31.58
C ARG A 55 -20.13 8.58 32.68
N GLU A 56 -19.42 8.28 33.74
CA GLU A 56 -20.05 7.74 34.94
C GLU A 56 -20.67 8.89 35.76
N GLY A 57 -21.94 8.72 36.15
CA GLY A 57 -22.63 9.69 37.02
C GLY A 57 -21.94 9.76 38.38
N GLY A 58 -21.48 10.96 38.78
CA GLY A 58 -20.87 11.22 40.08
C GLY A 58 -19.36 11.47 40.09
N VAL A 59 -18.66 11.29 38.99
CA VAL A 59 -17.22 11.61 38.85
C VAL A 59 -17.10 12.75 37.83
N ASN A 60 -16.82 13.96 38.32
CA ASN A 60 -16.81 15.17 37.47
C ASN A 60 -15.54 15.33 36.63
N ASP A 61 -14.46 14.59 36.88
CA ASP A 61 -13.14 14.88 36.34
C ASP A 61 -12.59 13.79 35.40
N THR A 62 -13.25 12.68 35.20
CA THR A 62 -12.70 11.59 34.37
C THR A 62 -13.74 11.04 33.40
N THR A 63 -13.42 11.10 32.13
CA THR A 63 -14.18 10.43 31.07
C THR A 63 -13.48 9.13 30.71
N PHE A 64 -14.16 7.99 30.88
CA PHE A 64 -13.67 6.71 30.39
C PHE A 64 -13.89 6.62 28.88
N GLN A 65 -12.93 6.03 28.19
CA GLN A 65 -13.00 5.83 26.74
C GLN A 65 -13.06 4.34 26.43
N ILE A 66 -14.03 3.94 25.64
CA ILE A 66 -14.16 2.55 25.17
C ILE A 66 -13.88 2.53 23.66
N PRO A 67 -13.14 1.50 23.17
CA PRO A 67 -12.94 1.33 21.72
C PRO A 67 -14.28 0.96 21.05
N GLY A 68 -14.63 1.69 20.01
CA GLY A 68 -15.76 1.44 19.16
C GLY A 68 -15.42 0.67 17.87
N ALA A 69 -16.10 0.98 16.77
CA ALA A 69 -15.89 0.34 15.50
C ALA A 69 -14.53 0.71 14.88
N MET A 70 -13.89 -0.29 14.26
CA MET A 70 -12.67 -0.09 13.48
C MET A 70 -13.05 0.23 12.02
N LYS A 71 -12.45 1.28 11.48
CA LYS A 71 -12.60 1.69 10.07
C LYS A 71 -11.26 1.64 9.37
N TRP A 72 -11.23 1.00 8.22
CA TRP A 72 -10.06 0.97 7.34
C TRP A 72 -10.14 2.10 6.32
N SER A 73 -9.00 2.76 6.08
CA SER A 73 -8.89 3.72 4.99
C SER A 73 -8.71 2.99 3.66
N ASN A 74 -9.21 3.57 2.58
CA ASN A 74 -9.01 3.01 1.25
C ASN A 74 -7.54 3.05 0.86
N ILE A 75 -7.07 2.03 0.16
CA ILE A 75 -5.73 2.00 -0.42
C ILE A 75 -5.74 2.89 -1.66
N VAL A 76 -4.83 3.87 -1.72
CA VAL A 76 -4.68 4.80 -2.84
C VAL A 76 -3.36 4.52 -3.53
N LEU A 77 -3.43 4.03 -4.76
CA LEU A 77 -2.29 3.75 -5.63
C LEU A 77 -2.16 4.88 -6.66
N LYS A 78 -0.98 5.47 -6.78
CA LYS A 78 -0.73 6.58 -7.72
C LYS A 78 0.49 6.32 -8.57
N GLN A 79 0.50 6.93 -9.76
CA GLN A 79 1.57 6.84 -10.74
C GLN A 79 1.89 5.39 -11.12
N GLY A 80 0.84 4.68 -11.57
CA GLY A 80 0.97 3.30 -12.01
C GLY A 80 1.75 3.17 -13.32
N PHE A 81 2.65 2.20 -13.34
CA PHE A 81 3.29 1.69 -14.55
C PHE A 81 2.75 0.30 -14.77
N THR A 82 1.60 0.19 -15.40
CA THR A 82 1.00 -1.12 -15.64
C THR A 82 1.46 -1.65 -16.99
N GLY A 83 2.36 -2.62 -16.96
CA GLY A 83 2.59 -3.49 -18.10
C GLY A 83 1.54 -4.60 -18.24
N SER A 84 0.65 -4.74 -17.25
CA SER A 84 -0.34 -5.82 -17.17
C SER A 84 -1.75 -5.26 -17.34
N SER A 85 -2.47 -5.81 -18.30
CA SER A 85 -3.90 -5.50 -18.54
C SER A 85 -4.83 -6.06 -17.44
N ALA A 86 -4.31 -6.89 -16.53
CA ALA A 86 -5.14 -7.61 -15.57
C ALA A 86 -5.83 -6.69 -14.54
N LEU A 87 -5.17 -5.64 -14.06
CA LEU A 87 -5.80 -4.63 -13.19
C LEU A 87 -6.86 -3.83 -13.93
N LEU A 88 -6.62 -3.53 -15.20
CA LEU A 88 -7.61 -2.86 -16.07
C LEU A 88 -8.81 -3.76 -16.31
N ASN A 89 -8.59 -5.05 -16.56
CA ASN A 89 -9.65 -6.02 -16.75
C ASN A 89 -10.48 -6.19 -15.48
N TRP A 90 -9.85 -6.27 -14.31
CA TRP A 90 -10.55 -6.33 -13.02
C TRP A 90 -11.49 -5.14 -12.82
N ARG A 91 -11.03 -3.94 -13.16
CA ARG A 91 -11.87 -2.75 -13.14
C ARG A 91 -13.00 -2.82 -14.15
N GLN A 92 -12.72 -3.24 -15.40
CA GLN A 92 -13.74 -3.37 -16.43
C GLN A 92 -14.82 -4.39 -16.04
N ASP A 93 -14.44 -5.47 -15.39
CA ASP A 93 -15.38 -6.49 -14.90
C ASP A 93 -16.33 -5.89 -13.85
N TRP A 94 -15.83 -5.04 -12.97
CA TRP A 94 -16.67 -4.31 -12.03
C TRP A 94 -17.66 -3.39 -12.74
N MET A 95 -17.25 -2.69 -13.78
CA MET A 95 -18.13 -1.84 -14.57
C MET A 95 -19.21 -2.64 -15.32
N LYS A 96 -18.90 -3.87 -15.71
CA LYS A 96 -19.85 -4.79 -16.36
C LYS A 96 -20.79 -5.51 -15.39
N GLY A 97 -20.64 -5.30 -14.10
CA GLY A 97 -21.45 -5.94 -13.07
C GLY A 97 -20.88 -7.25 -12.51
N ASN A 98 -19.71 -7.69 -12.97
CA ASN A 98 -19.00 -8.84 -12.40
C ASN A 98 -18.22 -8.41 -11.15
N MET A 99 -18.90 -8.35 -10.03
CA MET A 99 -18.38 -7.82 -8.76
C MET A 99 -17.52 -8.85 -8.01
N ASN A 100 -16.40 -9.25 -8.57
CA ASN A 100 -15.46 -10.16 -7.92
C ASN A 100 -14.52 -9.38 -6.99
N ARG A 101 -14.62 -9.64 -5.69
CA ARG A 101 -13.66 -9.15 -4.71
C ARG A 101 -12.37 -9.95 -4.81
N ALA A 102 -11.27 -9.31 -4.48
CA ALA A 102 -9.97 -9.92 -4.60
C ALA A 102 -9.11 -9.66 -3.36
N ASN A 103 -8.27 -10.62 -3.04
CA ASN A 103 -7.19 -10.42 -2.09
C ASN A 103 -5.95 -9.96 -2.85
N GLY A 104 -5.10 -9.19 -2.21
CA GLY A 104 -3.89 -8.73 -2.86
C GLY A 104 -2.75 -8.48 -1.90
N THR A 105 -1.59 -8.28 -2.50
CA THR A 105 -0.34 -8.04 -1.80
C THR A 105 0.29 -6.76 -2.34
N ILE A 106 0.79 -5.93 -1.43
CA ILE A 106 1.54 -4.72 -1.74
C ILE A 106 2.96 -4.93 -1.24
N GLU A 107 3.93 -4.93 -2.14
CA GLU A 107 5.34 -5.11 -1.85
C GLU A 107 6.09 -3.82 -2.12
N GLN A 108 6.80 -3.34 -1.11
CA GLN A 108 7.72 -2.21 -1.26
C GLN A 108 9.07 -2.72 -1.75
N LEU A 109 9.53 -2.19 -2.87
CA LEU A 109 10.80 -2.56 -3.49
C LEU A 109 11.84 -1.46 -3.31
N ASN A 110 13.07 -1.87 -3.05
CA ASN A 110 14.23 -0.98 -3.07
C ASN A 110 14.79 -0.84 -4.50
N THR A 111 15.86 -0.07 -4.66
CA THR A 111 16.54 0.14 -5.96
C THR A 111 17.13 -1.13 -6.55
N ALA A 112 17.38 -2.16 -5.75
CA ALA A 112 17.84 -3.48 -6.19
C ALA A 112 16.67 -4.43 -6.51
N LEU A 113 15.41 -3.93 -6.52
CA LEU A 113 14.18 -4.69 -6.72
C LEU A 113 13.96 -5.81 -5.68
N THR A 114 14.54 -5.64 -4.50
CA THR A 114 14.34 -6.55 -3.37
C THR A 114 13.17 -6.08 -2.54
N VAL A 115 12.33 -7.01 -2.08
CA VAL A 115 11.18 -6.70 -1.22
C VAL A 115 11.68 -6.30 0.17
N VAL A 116 11.29 -5.10 0.60
CA VAL A 116 11.65 -4.51 1.91
C VAL A 116 10.51 -4.67 2.91
N ALA A 117 9.28 -4.51 2.45
CA ALA A 117 8.09 -4.64 3.28
C ALA A 117 6.93 -5.17 2.44
N THR A 118 6.02 -5.88 3.09
CA THR A 118 4.86 -6.51 2.44
C THR A 118 3.61 -6.25 3.26
N TRP A 119 2.53 -5.87 2.60
CA TRP A 119 1.18 -5.76 3.16
C TRP A 119 0.24 -6.63 2.36
N GLN A 120 -0.69 -7.26 3.04
CA GLN A 120 -1.76 -8.02 2.41
C GLN A 120 -3.10 -7.36 2.70
N PHE A 121 -3.94 -7.21 1.70
CA PHE A 121 -5.31 -6.73 1.88
C PHE A 121 -6.31 -7.81 1.47
N PHE A 122 -7.50 -7.74 2.10
CA PHE A 122 -8.54 -8.75 1.95
C PHE A 122 -9.82 -8.14 1.44
N ASP A 123 -10.55 -8.90 0.63
CA ASP A 123 -11.86 -8.53 0.08
C ASP A 123 -11.85 -7.16 -0.59
N GLY A 124 -10.78 -6.87 -1.34
CA GLY A 124 -10.62 -5.61 -2.04
C GLY A 124 -11.47 -5.52 -3.31
N TRP A 125 -11.90 -4.31 -3.63
CA TRP A 125 -12.53 -3.98 -4.92
C TRP A 125 -12.11 -2.61 -5.39
N PRO A 126 -12.04 -2.38 -6.73
CA PRO A 126 -11.67 -1.09 -7.28
C PRO A 126 -12.82 -0.09 -7.07
N MET A 127 -12.67 0.83 -6.13
CA MET A 127 -13.68 1.83 -5.80
C MET A 127 -13.64 3.02 -6.76
N LYS A 128 -12.43 3.51 -7.07
CA LYS A 128 -12.22 4.69 -7.91
C LYS A 128 -11.00 4.51 -8.77
N TRP A 129 -11.07 4.99 -9.98
CA TRP A 129 -9.95 5.04 -10.89
C TRP A 129 -9.97 6.34 -11.67
N GLU A 130 -8.82 6.96 -11.76
CA GLU A 130 -8.63 8.22 -12.47
C GLU A 130 -7.38 8.13 -13.35
N ILE A 131 -7.48 8.66 -14.54
CA ILE A 131 -6.32 9.01 -15.36
C ILE A 131 -6.20 10.52 -15.32
N SER A 132 -5.00 11.04 -15.06
CA SER A 132 -4.78 12.48 -15.12
C SER A 132 -4.99 12.97 -16.56
N GLU A 133 -5.33 14.23 -16.65
CA GLU A 133 -5.58 14.92 -17.93
C GLU A 133 -4.38 14.79 -18.87
N PHE A 134 -4.64 14.38 -20.10
CA PHE A 134 -3.61 14.30 -21.13
C PHE A 134 -3.39 15.71 -21.71
N ASP A 135 -2.24 16.29 -21.41
CA ASP A 135 -1.81 17.54 -22.03
C ASP A 135 -0.65 17.27 -22.98
N ALA A 136 -0.92 17.36 -24.28
CA ALA A 136 0.08 17.13 -25.33
C ALA A 136 1.23 18.16 -25.30
N SER A 137 1.06 19.28 -24.61
CA SER A 137 2.09 20.32 -24.43
C SER A 137 3.07 20.01 -23.32
N LYS A 138 2.74 19.05 -22.42
CA LYS A 138 3.57 18.60 -21.30
C LYS A 138 4.10 17.21 -21.58
N SER A 139 5.42 17.01 -21.43
CA SER A 139 6.07 15.71 -21.56
C SER A 139 5.81 14.79 -20.37
N GLU A 140 4.75 15.05 -19.60
CA GLU A 140 4.41 14.25 -18.41
C GLU A 140 3.59 13.03 -18.81
N LEU A 141 4.00 11.87 -18.32
CA LEU A 141 3.22 10.65 -18.44
C LEU A 141 1.90 10.80 -17.69
N ALA A 142 0.81 10.31 -18.27
CA ALA A 142 -0.48 10.28 -17.61
C ALA A 142 -0.36 9.56 -16.27
N ILE A 143 -0.78 10.21 -15.19
CA ILE A 143 -0.76 9.65 -13.85
C ILE A 143 -2.05 8.87 -13.65
N GLU A 144 -1.93 7.57 -13.49
CA GLU A 144 -3.05 6.72 -13.10
C GLU A 144 -3.15 6.66 -11.57
N SER A 145 -4.37 6.79 -11.09
CA SER A 145 -4.72 6.65 -9.68
C SER A 145 -5.80 5.59 -9.53
N LEU A 146 -5.57 4.61 -8.68
CA LEU A 146 -6.52 3.55 -8.35
C LEU A 146 -6.77 3.55 -6.85
N GLU A 147 -8.02 3.66 -6.45
CA GLU A 147 -8.43 3.48 -5.06
C GLU A 147 -9.09 2.10 -4.89
N ILE A 148 -8.63 1.37 -3.90
CA ILE A 148 -9.14 0.05 -3.54
C ILE A 148 -9.78 0.16 -2.16
N ALA A 149 -11.06 -0.16 -2.07
CA ALA A 149 -11.73 -0.39 -0.80
C ALA A 149 -11.52 -1.85 -0.39
N HIS A 150 -11.38 -2.12 0.90
CA HIS A 150 -11.06 -3.44 1.42
C HIS A 150 -11.61 -3.64 2.84
N HIS A 151 -11.55 -4.88 3.35
CA HIS A 151 -12.02 -5.21 4.69
C HIS A 151 -10.90 -5.43 5.73
N GLY A 152 -9.66 -5.27 5.36
CA GLY A 152 -8.55 -5.38 6.30
C GLY A 152 -7.19 -5.40 5.61
N ILE A 153 -6.15 -5.03 6.37
CA ILE A 153 -4.75 -5.08 5.95
C ILE A 153 -3.97 -5.81 7.03
N LEU A 154 -3.10 -6.72 6.62
CA LEU A 154 -2.09 -7.32 7.48
C LEU A 154 -0.71 -6.89 7.00
N PHE A 155 0.16 -6.55 7.94
CA PHE A 155 1.57 -6.37 7.69
C PHE A 155 2.26 -7.74 7.70
N GLY A 156 2.86 -8.10 6.58
CA GLY A 156 3.66 -9.31 6.46
C GLY A 156 5.15 -9.01 6.57
N ALA A 157 5.91 -9.92 7.17
CA ALA A 157 7.36 -9.85 7.06
C ALA A 157 7.77 -10.12 5.61
N PRO A 158 8.85 -9.48 5.10
CA PRO A 158 9.37 -9.81 3.78
C PRO A 158 9.69 -11.30 3.74
N SER A 159 9.19 -11.99 2.73
CA SER A 159 9.56 -13.40 2.51
C SER A 159 11.07 -13.47 2.26
N LYS A 160 11.75 -14.30 3.04
CA LYS A 160 13.19 -14.58 2.87
C LYS A 160 13.43 -15.29 1.55
#